data_a08a83dff10cf42302ff3d226db66c19
#
_entry.id   a08a83dff10cf42302ff3d226db66c19
#
_cell.length_a   1.000
_cell.length_b   1.000
_cell.length_c   1.000
_cell.angle_alpha   90.00
_cell.angle_beta   90.00
_cell.angle_gamma   90.00
#
_symmetry.space_group_name_H-M   'P 1'
#
loop_
_entity.id
_entity.type
_entity.pdbx_description
1 polymer ?
#
loop_
_entity_poly.entity_id
_entity_poly.type
_entity_poly.pdbx_seq_one_letter_code
_entity_poly.pdbx_strand_id
1 'polypeptide(L)'
;MLFWVRKDTQHALWPKFRDDKSFQHLTYFVMLGLFLLWSAQASVKEGLSIHFLALTTLTMMYGWRSAFILTLPVSATLALFGKISFAALPEYLLLSSLLPILISYSIFALSYHYLPRNIFVFIFVAGFFNAGVTGSLHLLLNSLYIWQLGAYDWITITDNYLIFVPLLAFPEGLLNGMALAILAVFRPEWLRVFSDRDYLYNHYHH
;
A
#
# COMPACT_ATOMS: atom_id res chain seq x y z
N MET A 1 0.05 12.32 -16.41
CA MET A 1 -0.15 11.29 -15.39
C MET A 1 -1.63 11.13 -15.00
N LEU A 2 -2.34 12.17 -14.57
CA LEU A 2 -3.78 12.13 -14.22
C LEU A 2 -4.71 11.58 -15.32
N PHE A 3 -4.44 11.86 -16.58
CA PHE A 3 -5.26 11.41 -17.71
C PHE A 3 -5.23 9.88 -17.93
N TRP A 4 -4.08 9.24 -17.70
CA TRP A 4 -3.93 7.79 -17.80
C TRP A 4 -4.57 7.06 -16.62
N VAL A 5 -4.48 7.63 -15.42
CA VAL A 5 -5.14 7.13 -14.22
C VAL A 5 -6.65 7.15 -14.41
N ARG A 6 -7.20 8.22 -15.01
CA ARG A 6 -8.63 8.38 -15.29
C ARG A 6 -9.18 7.30 -16.22
N LYS A 7 -8.47 6.95 -17.31
CA LYS A 7 -8.94 5.90 -18.25
C LYS A 7 -9.08 4.54 -17.58
N ASP A 8 -8.10 4.14 -16.80
CA ASP A 8 -8.10 2.84 -16.12
C ASP A 8 -9.22 2.76 -15.07
N THR A 9 -9.44 3.84 -14.33
CA THR A 9 -10.52 3.94 -13.34
C THR A 9 -11.89 3.89 -13.99
N GLN A 10 -12.09 4.57 -15.12
CA GLN A 10 -13.36 4.60 -15.83
C GLN A 10 -13.72 3.25 -16.47
N HIS A 11 -12.75 2.49 -16.94
CA HIS A 11 -12.99 1.23 -17.67
C HIS A 11 -12.92 -0.03 -16.78
N ALA A 12 -12.21 0.00 -15.67
CA ALA A 12 -12.03 -1.17 -14.83
C ALA A 12 -12.68 -1.04 -13.44
N LEU A 13 -12.44 0.07 -12.73
CA LEU A 13 -12.93 0.23 -11.36
C LEU A 13 -14.40 0.66 -11.33
N TRP A 14 -14.76 1.69 -12.10
CA TRP A 14 -16.07 2.32 -12.03
C TRP A 14 -17.23 1.40 -12.41
N PRO A 15 -17.19 0.60 -13.50
CA PRO A 15 -18.24 -0.37 -13.81
C PRO A 15 -18.40 -1.40 -12.71
N LYS A 16 -17.29 -2.01 -12.25
CA LYS A 16 -17.33 -3.01 -11.17
C LYS A 16 -17.86 -2.40 -9.87
N PHE A 17 -17.46 -1.18 -9.55
CA PHE A 17 -17.94 -0.47 -8.37
C PHE A 17 -19.46 -0.15 -8.47
N ARG A 18 -19.98 0.16 -9.66
CA ARG A 18 -21.38 0.49 -9.85
C ARG A 18 -22.30 -0.74 -9.84
N ASP A 19 -21.84 -1.85 -10.42
CA ASP A 19 -22.69 -3.00 -10.72
C ASP A 19 -22.60 -4.08 -9.64
N ASP A 20 -21.49 -4.13 -8.85
CA ASP A 20 -21.26 -5.12 -7.80
C ASP A 20 -21.35 -4.49 -6.40
N LYS A 21 -22.49 -4.71 -5.73
CA LYS A 21 -22.73 -4.22 -4.35
C LYS A 21 -21.74 -4.79 -3.34
N SER A 22 -21.31 -6.05 -3.51
CA SER A 22 -20.36 -6.68 -2.61
C SER A 22 -18.98 -5.98 -2.72
N PHE A 23 -18.57 -5.64 -3.93
CA PHE A 23 -17.35 -4.89 -4.18
C PHE A 23 -17.43 -3.44 -3.66
N GLN A 24 -18.61 -2.80 -3.72
CA GLN A 24 -18.82 -1.49 -3.09
C GLN A 24 -18.61 -1.54 -1.57
N HIS A 25 -19.28 -2.48 -0.88
CA HIS A 25 -19.15 -2.64 0.56
C HIS A 25 -17.71 -2.95 0.98
N LEU A 26 -17.05 -3.83 0.24
CA LEU A 26 -15.63 -4.12 0.45
C LEU A 26 -14.78 -2.85 0.33
N THR A 27 -14.99 -2.06 -0.73
CA THR A 27 -14.21 -0.84 -0.97
C THR A 27 -14.41 0.19 0.15
N TYR A 28 -15.64 0.39 0.62
CA TYR A 28 -15.91 1.27 1.76
C TYR A 28 -15.27 0.74 3.04
N PHE A 29 -15.33 -0.58 3.29
CA PHE A 29 -14.69 -1.20 4.43
C PHE A 29 -13.16 -1.05 4.40
N VAL A 30 -12.55 -1.24 3.23
CA VAL A 30 -11.10 -1.04 3.04
C VAL A 30 -10.70 0.42 3.27
N MET A 31 -11.48 1.38 2.75
CA MET A 31 -11.21 2.81 2.98
C MET A 31 -11.35 3.20 4.45
N LEU A 32 -12.37 2.68 5.13
CA LEU A 32 -12.54 2.88 6.58
C LEU A 32 -11.37 2.25 7.36
N GLY A 33 -10.98 1.03 7.01
CA GLY A 33 -9.83 0.34 7.59
C GLY A 33 -8.53 1.13 7.43
N LEU A 34 -8.28 1.66 6.22
CA LEU A 34 -7.12 2.54 5.96
C LEU A 34 -7.19 3.82 6.79
N PHE A 35 -8.36 4.46 6.87
CA PHE A 35 -8.53 5.66 7.68
C PHE A 35 -8.22 5.39 9.16
N LEU A 36 -8.75 4.30 9.72
CA LEU A 36 -8.48 3.92 11.11
C LEU A 36 -6.99 3.61 11.32
N LEU A 37 -6.38 2.85 10.40
CA LEU A 37 -4.99 2.46 10.46
C LEU A 37 -4.05 3.68 10.38
N TRP A 38 -4.33 4.61 9.49
CA TRP A 38 -3.53 5.84 9.32
C TRP A 38 -3.82 6.90 10.40
N SER A 39 -4.99 6.83 11.04
CA SER A 39 -5.29 7.65 12.21
C SER A 39 -4.53 7.19 13.45
N ALA A 40 -4.19 5.90 13.54
CA ALA A 40 -3.43 5.28 14.62
C ALA A 40 -1.92 5.43 14.40
N GLN A 41 -1.45 6.67 14.19
CA GLN A 41 -0.04 6.97 14.03
C GLN A 41 0.63 7.24 15.38
N ALA A 42 1.85 6.76 15.54
CA ALA A 42 2.71 7.08 16.66
C ALA A 42 3.74 8.12 16.24
N SER A 43 3.75 9.28 16.89
CA SER A 43 4.75 10.33 16.66
C SER A 43 5.87 10.18 17.67
N VAL A 44 7.08 9.93 17.19
CA VAL A 44 8.29 9.87 18.03
C VAL A 44 8.79 11.28 18.31
N LYS A 45 8.76 12.13 17.29
CA LYS A 45 9.04 13.58 17.35
C LYS A 45 8.08 14.29 16.39
N GLU A 46 7.98 15.60 16.51
CA GLU A 46 7.17 16.43 15.62
C GLU A 46 7.59 16.22 14.16
N GLY A 47 6.66 15.81 13.28
CA GLY A 47 6.94 15.45 11.89
C GLY A 47 7.47 14.04 11.65
N LEU A 48 7.93 13.30 12.68
CA LEU A 48 8.39 11.92 12.60
C LEU A 48 7.30 10.97 13.10
N SER A 49 6.31 10.70 12.28
CA SER A 49 5.21 9.77 12.60
C SER A 49 5.40 8.41 11.91
N ILE A 50 5.05 7.36 12.61
CA ILE A 50 5.08 5.97 12.14
C ILE A 50 3.66 5.44 12.14
N HIS A 51 3.24 4.85 11.04
CA HIS A 51 1.97 4.15 10.89
C HIS A 51 2.10 3.02 9.89
N PHE A 52 1.20 2.04 9.98
CA PHE A 52 1.11 0.97 9.01
C PHE A 52 0.48 1.49 7.71
N LEU A 53 1.06 1.11 6.58
CA LEU A 53 0.59 1.56 5.27
C LEU A 53 -0.58 0.73 4.74
N ALA A 54 -0.48 -0.60 4.83
CA ALA A 54 -1.39 -1.58 4.20
C ALA A 54 -1.58 -1.39 2.68
N LEU A 55 -0.70 -0.60 2.05
CA LEU A 55 -0.80 -0.20 0.65
C LEU A 55 -0.46 -1.33 -0.32
N THR A 56 0.32 -2.33 0.10
CA THR A 56 0.62 -3.50 -0.72
C THR A 56 -0.67 -4.28 -1.01
N THR A 57 -1.46 -4.58 0.00
CA THR A 57 -2.77 -5.23 -0.16
C THR A 57 -3.69 -4.39 -1.04
N LEU A 58 -3.79 -3.08 -0.79
CA LEU A 58 -4.58 -2.17 -1.60
C LEU A 58 -4.15 -2.19 -3.07
N THR A 59 -2.83 -2.19 -3.32
CA THR A 59 -2.27 -2.23 -4.67
C THR A 59 -2.60 -3.53 -5.39
N MET A 60 -2.55 -4.67 -4.70
CA MET A 60 -2.89 -5.97 -5.28
C MET A 60 -4.39 -6.11 -5.55
N MET A 61 -5.24 -5.52 -4.71
CA MET A 61 -6.69 -5.53 -4.89
C MET A 61 -7.16 -4.65 -6.06
N TYR A 62 -6.65 -3.44 -6.15
CA TYR A 62 -7.20 -2.42 -7.07
C TYR A 62 -6.27 -2.07 -8.23
N GLY A 63 -5.00 -2.50 -8.18
CA GLY A 63 -3.94 -2.00 -9.06
C GLY A 63 -3.48 -0.59 -8.67
N TRP A 64 -2.26 -0.23 -9.03
CA TRP A 64 -1.59 0.99 -8.54
C TRP A 64 -2.38 2.30 -8.79
N ARG A 65 -3.08 2.41 -9.94
CA ARG A 65 -3.83 3.62 -10.30
C ARG A 65 -5.06 3.81 -9.44
N SER A 66 -5.86 2.76 -9.33
CA SER A 66 -7.10 2.79 -8.54
C SER A 66 -6.79 2.84 -7.05
N ALA A 67 -5.74 2.14 -6.59
CA ALA A 67 -5.25 2.23 -5.23
C ALA A 67 -4.91 3.67 -4.86
N PHE A 68 -4.17 4.39 -5.70
CA PHE A 68 -3.86 5.80 -5.46
C PHE A 68 -5.11 6.69 -5.37
N ILE A 69 -6.10 6.49 -6.26
CA ILE A 69 -7.36 7.25 -6.20
C ILE A 69 -8.10 7.00 -4.88
N LEU A 70 -8.10 5.77 -4.38
CA LEU A 70 -8.75 5.42 -3.11
C LEU A 70 -8.06 6.05 -1.90
N THR A 71 -6.76 6.34 -1.97
CA THR A 71 -6.06 7.05 -0.89
C THR A 71 -6.39 8.54 -0.81
N LEU A 72 -6.87 9.17 -1.88
CA LEU A 72 -7.22 10.59 -1.90
C LEU A 72 -8.30 10.96 -0.88
N PRO A 73 -9.50 10.32 -0.89
CA PRO A 73 -10.53 10.63 0.09
C PRO A 73 -10.10 10.24 1.52
N VAL A 74 -9.30 9.18 1.69
CA VAL A 74 -8.78 8.80 3.02
C VAL A 74 -7.87 9.90 3.56
N SER A 75 -6.92 10.39 2.77
CA SER A 75 -6.01 11.46 3.17
C SER A 75 -6.75 12.79 3.40
N ALA A 76 -7.75 13.11 2.57
CA ALA A 76 -8.59 14.29 2.77
C ALA A 76 -9.37 14.21 4.10
N THR A 77 -9.90 13.03 4.43
CA THR A 77 -10.60 12.80 5.71
C THR A 77 -9.64 12.95 6.89
N LEU A 78 -8.40 12.44 6.81
CA LEU A 78 -7.38 12.64 7.83
C LEU A 78 -7.08 14.14 8.05
N ALA A 79 -7.02 14.93 6.99
CA ALA A 79 -6.82 16.37 7.09
C ALA A 79 -8.03 17.07 7.73
N LEU A 80 -9.26 16.68 7.39
CA LEU A 80 -10.48 17.20 8.01
C LEU A 80 -10.54 16.88 9.51
N PHE A 81 -10.06 15.72 9.94
CA PHE A 81 -9.97 15.36 11.37
C PHE A 81 -8.73 15.94 12.07
N GLY A 82 -7.95 16.80 11.41
CA GLY A 82 -6.79 17.45 11.99
C GLY A 82 -5.60 16.53 12.26
N LYS A 83 -5.58 15.33 11.68
CA LYS A 83 -4.45 14.38 11.79
C LYS A 83 -3.27 14.78 10.92
N ILE A 84 -3.53 15.48 9.84
CA ILE A 84 -2.56 16.01 8.88
C ILE A 84 -2.93 17.46 8.59
N SER A 85 -1.95 18.33 8.46
CA SER A 85 -2.19 19.70 7.98
C SER A 85 -2.61 19.68 6.51
N PHE A 86 -3.56 20.54 6.13
CA PHE A 86 -3.93 20.73 4.72
C PHE A 86 -2.74 21.15 3.85
N ALA A 87 -1.81 21.93 4.42
CA ALA A 87 -0.59 22.34 3.73
C ALA A 87 0.36 21.16 3.45
N ALA A 88 0.39 20.16 4.33
CA ALA A 88 1.20 18.95 4.17
C ALA A 88 0.54 17.85 3.31
N LEU A 89 -0.71 18.06 2.88
CA LEU A 89 -1.47 17.03 2.15
C LEU A 89 -0.81 16.61 0.81
N PRO A 90 -0.25 17.50 -0.02
CA PRO A 90 0.45 17.12 -1.24
C PRO A 90 1.69 16.26 -0.98
N GLU A 91 2.47 16.63 0.03
CA GLU A 91 3.64 15.89 0.50
C GLU A 91 3.24 14.49 1.00
N TYR A 92 2.22 14.42 1.86
CA TYR A 92 1.69 13.15 2.38
C TYR A 92 1.20 12.24 1.25
N LEU A 93 0.47 12.77 0.28
CA LEU A 93 0.02 12.02 -0.89
C LEU A 93 1.18 11.51 -1.75
N LEU A 94 2.27 12.26 -1.84
CA LEU A 94 3.45 11.82 -2.58
C LEU A 94 4.23 10.76 -1.81
N LEU A 95 4.64 11.05 -0.58
CA LEU A 95 5.55 10.21 0.21
C LEU A 95 4.87 9.01 0.85
N SER A 96 3.65 9.19 1.38
CA SER A 96 2.93 8.14 2.12
C SER A 96 1.87 7.41 1.30
N SER A 97 1.61 7.80 0.05
CA SER A 97 0.64 7.11 -0.80
C SER A 97 1.24 6.73 -2.15
N LEU A 98 1.60 7.69 -3.00
CA LEU A 98 2.01 7.42 -4.39
C LEU A 98 3.29 6.61 -4.47
N LEU A 99 4.37 7.05 -3.80
CA LEU A 99 5.66 6.35 -3.85
C LEU A 99 5.58 4.93 -3.29
N PRO A 100 4.99 4.66 -2.11
CA PRO A 100 4.83 3.29 -1.62
C PRO A 100 4.00 2.40 -2.55
N ILE A 101 2.92 2.92 -3.15
CA ILE A 101 2.12 2.19 -4.13
C ILE A 101 2.96 1.81 -5.37
N LEU A 102 3.76 2.73 -5.90
CA LEU A 102 4.62 2.49 -7.06
C LEU A 102 5.73 1.49 -6.72
N ILE A 103 6.35 1.59 -5.55
CA ILE A 103 7.36 0.65 -5.06
C ILE A 103 6.74 -0.75 -4.97
N SER A 104 5.61 -0.87 -4.28
CA SER A 104 4.92 -2.15 -4.10
C SER A 104 4.51 -2.77 -5.43
N TYR A 105 3.97 -1.97 -6.36
CA TYR A 105 3.61 -2.46 -7.69
C TYR A 105 4.83 -2.90 -8.51
N SER A 106 5.95 -2.19 -8.39
CA SER A 106 7.20 -2.53 -9.07
C SER A 106 7.78 -3.86 -8.56
N ILE A 107 7.79 -4.06 -7.24
CA ILE A 107 8.23 -5.33 -6.63
C ILE A 107 7.32 -6.48 -7.09
N PHE A 108 6.01 -6.28 -7.11
CA PHE A 108 5.06 -7.25 -7.64
C PHE A 108 5.35 -7.56 -9.11
N ALA A 109 5.53 -6.56 -9.96
CA ALA A 109 5.79 -6.74 -11.40
C ALA A 109 7.11 -7.50 -11.64
N LEU A 110 8.15 -7.21 -10.87
CA LEU A 110 9.42 -7.95 -10.90
C LEU A 110 9.23 -9.41 -10.47
N SER A 111 8.52 -9.64 -9.35
CA SER A 111 8.25 -11.00 -8.88
C SER A 111 7.44 -11.81 -9.89
N TYR A 112 6.45 -11.20 -10.52
CA TYR A 112 5.63 -11.84 -11.56
C TYR A 112 6.44 -12.19 -12.82
N HIS A 113 7.46 -11.38 -13.15
CA HIS A 113 8.28 -11.59 -14.34
C HIS A 113 9.41 -12.59 -14.13
N TYR A 114 10.07 -12.58 -12.96
CA TYR A 114 11.29 -13.35 -12.72
C TYR A 114 11.10 -14.59 -11.85
N LEU A 115 10.02 -14.68 -11.08
CA LEU A 115 9.80 -15.80 -10.16
C LEU A 115 8.73 -16.77 -10.67
N PRO A 116 8.75 -18.04 -10.24
CA PRO A 116 7.71 -19.00 -10.59
C PRO A 116 6.35 -18.53 -10.05
N ARG A 117 5.33 -18.62 -10.90
CA ARG A 117 3.98 -18.18 -10.60
C ARG A 117 3.26 -19.26 -9.80
N ASN A 118 3.36 -19.20 -8.50
CA ASN A 118 2.63 -20.04 -7.58
C ASN A 118 2.10 -19.23 -6.40
N ILE A 119 1.13 -19.79 -5.68
CA ILE A 119 0.45 -19.11 -4.57
C ILE A 119 1.41 -18.73 -3.44
N PHE A 120 2.45 -19.53 -3.19
CA PHE A 120 3.45 -19.23 -2.16
C PHE A 120 4.27 -18.00 -2.52
N VAL A 121 4.75 -17.90 -3.77
CA VAL A 121 5.45 -16.72 -4.25
C VAL A 121 4.54 -15.49 -4.18
N PHE A 122 3.26 -15.62 -4.54
CA PHE A 122 2.31 -14.53 -4.43
C PHE A 122 2.15 -14.04 -2.99
N ILE A 123 1.92 -14.94 -2.03
CA ILE A 123 1.70 -14.58 -0.62
C ILE A 123 2.99 -14.03 0.02
N PHE A 124 4.11 -14.77 -0.14
CA PHE A 124 5.35 -14.41 0.55
C PHE A 124 6.11 -13.29 -0.15
N VAL A 125 6.32 -13.36 -1.46
CA VAL A 125 7.14 -12.36 -2.16
C VAL A 125 6.31 -11.14 -2.51
N ALA A 126 5.18 -11.31 -3.19
CA ALA A 126 4.34 -10.18 -3.59
C ALA A 126 3.51 -9.60 -2.43
N GLY A 127 3.32 -10.35 -1.33
CA GLY A 127 2.63 -9.91 -0.13
C GLY A 127 3.59 -9.51 0.98
N PHE A 128 4.11 -10.50 1.72
CA PHE A 128 4.88 -10.30 2.94
C PHE A 128 6.16 -9.49 2.72
N PHE A 129 7.10 -9.98 1.91
CA PHE A 129 8.38 -9.30 1.69
C PHE A 129 8.20 -7.95 0.98
N ASN A 130 7.29 -7.88 0.01
CA ASN A 130 6.97 -6.65 -0.67
C ASN A 130 6.52 -5.56 0.31
N ALA A 131 5.58 -5.87 1.21
CA ALA A 131 5.08 -4.92 2.19
C ALA A 131 6.15 -4.48 3.20
N GLY A 132 6.96 -5.41 3.69
CA GLY A 132 8.08 -5.10 4.57
C GLY A 132 9.10 -4.16 3.92
N VAL A 133 9.48 -4.43 2.67
CA VAL A 133 10.39 -3.58 1.89
C VAL A 133 9.75 -2.22 1.60
N THR A 134 8.47 -2.21 1.19
CA THR A 134 7.74 -0.95 0.91
C THR A 134 7.64 -0.07 2.15
N GLY A 135 7.31 -0.62 3.31
CA GLY A 135 7.29 0.10 4.58
C GLY A 135 8.65 0.63 5.00
N SER A 136 9.71 -0.17 4.82
CA SER A 136 11.09 0.25 5.10
C SER A 136 11.54 1.40 4.21
N LEU A 137 11.28 1.29 2.91
CA LEU A 137 11.60 2.35 1.94
C LEU A 137 10.78 3.62 2.19
N HIS A 138 9.52 3.49 2.60
CA HIS A 138 8.69 4.63 3.00
C HIS A 138 9.34 5.41 4.16
N LEU A 139 9.77 4.73 5.23
CA LEU A 139 10.47 5.38 6.35
C LEU A 139 11.77 6.05 5.89
N LEU A 140 12.54 5.39 5.02
CA LEU A 140 13.77 5.95 4.48
C LEU A 140 13.52 7.21 3.64
N LEU A 141 12.51 7.18 2.75
CA LEU A 141 12.16 8.34 1.91
C LEU A 141 11.67 9.53 2.75
N ASN A 142 10.85 9.29 3.77
CA ASN A 142 10.45 10.32 4.73
C ASN A 142 11.66 10.88 5.49
N SER A 143 12.57 10.03 5.91
CA SER A 143 13.81 10.43 6.59
C SER A 143 14.65 11.36 5.71
N LEU A 144 14.86 10.99 4.46
CA LEU A 144 15.62 11.81 3.50
C LEU A 144 14.93 13.16 3.25
N TYR A 145 13.62 13.16 3.15
CA TYR A 145 12.85 14.39 2.96
C TYR A 145 12.97 15.34 4.16
N ILE A 146 12.78 14.84 5.38
CA ILE A 146 12.88 15.62 6.61
C ILE A 146 14.31 16.14 6.84
N TRP A 147 15.32 15.33 6.52
CA TRP A 147 16.72 15.74 6.56
C TRP A 147 17.01 16.87 5.56
N GLN A 148 16.48 16.76 4.33
CA GLN A 148 16.65 17.79 3.30
C GLN A 148 15.99 19.12 3.67
N LEU A 149 14.89 19.08 4.42
CA LEU A 149 14.26 20.29 4.97
C LEU A 149 15.06 20.93 6.10
N GLY A 150 16.09 20.26 6.62
CA GLY A 150 16.89 20.76 7.74
C GLY A 150 16.17 20.75 9.09
N ALA A 151 15.02 20.04 9.19
CA ALA A 151 14.24 19.97 10.42
C ALA A 151 14.96 19.23 11.55
N TYR A 152 15.74 18.18 11.19
CA TYR A 152 16.55 17.38 12.10
C TYR A 152 17.86 16.99 11.43
N ASP A 153 18.92 16.80 12.25
CA ASP A 153 20.18 16.21 11.82
C ASP A 153 20.02 14.70 11.57
N TRP A 154 20.90 14.13 10.73
CA TRP A 154 20.80 12.72 10.34
C TRP A 154 20.89 11.74 11.50
N ILE A 155 21.73 12.05 12.50
CA ILE A 155 21.89 11.21 13.71
C ILE A 155 20.56 11.15 14.47
N THR A 156 19.91 12.30 14.67
CA THR A 156 18.61 12.35 15.34
C THR A 156 17.53 11.54 14.58
N ILE A 157 17.52 11.62 13.25
CA ILE A 157 16.58 10.84 12.42
C ILE A 157 16.87 9.34 12.57
N THR A 158 18.14 8.94 12.50
CA THR A 158 18.53 7.53 12.60
C THR A 158 18.15 6.94 13.94
N ASP A 159 18.48 7.62 15.04
CA ASP A 159 18.29 7.11 16.40
C ASP A 159 16.83 7.12 16.85
N ASN A 160 15.98 8.00 16.29
CA ASN A 160 14.61 8.17 16.74
C ASN A 160 13.56 7.72 15.72
N TYR A 161 13.93 7.44 14.48
CA TYR A 161 12.96 7.08 13.44
C TYR A 161 13.39 5.85 12.65
N LEU A 162 14.57 5.84 12.05
CA LEU A 162 15.02 4.68 11.25
C LEU A 162 15.29 3.44 12.10
N ILE A 163 15.57 3.58 13.39
CA ILE A 163 15.70 2.45 14.33
C ILE A 163 14.43 1.59 14.38
N PHE A 164 13.26 2.17 14.05
CA PHE A 164 11.98 1.46 14.03
C PHE A 164 11.72 0.69 12.74
N VAL A 165 12.60 0.76 11.73
CA VAL A 165 12.42 0.03 10.45
C VAL A 165 12.15 -1.46 10.67
N PRO A 166 12.93 -2.23 11.45
CA PRO A 166 12.64 -3.65 11.67
C PRO A 166 11.31 -3.88 12.39
N LEU A 167 10.98 -3.01 13.34
CA LEU A 167 9.76 -3.07 14.13
C LEU A 167 8.51 -2.81 13.27
N LEU A 168 8.62 -1.98 12.23
CA LEU A 168 7.53 -1.72 11.29
C LEU A 168 7.49 -2.75 10.16
N ALA A 169 8.65 -3.12 9.60
CA ALA A 169 8.74 -3.96 8.40
C ALA A 169 8.11 -5.34 8.60
N PHE A 170 8.35 -5.98 9.74
CA PHE A 170 7.83 -7.31 10.02
C PHE A 170 6.31 -7.33 10.19
N PRO A 171 5.68 -6.51 11.06
CA PRO A 171 4.23 -6.47 11.19
C PRO A 171 3.52 -5.97 9.90
N GLU A 172 4.10 -5.01 9.17
CA GLU A 172 3.59 -4.57 7.87
C GLU A 172 3.57 -5.73 6.87
N GLY A 173 4.68 -6.49 6.80
CA GLY A 173 4.75 -7.70 5.99
C GLY A 173 3.72 -8.74 6.40
N LEU A 174 3.59 -9.01 7.70
CA LEU A 174 2.66 -9.99 8.23
C LEU A 174 1.21 -9.60 7.94
N LEU A 175 0.83 -8.36 8.20
CA LEU A 175 -0.51 -7.85 7.94
C LEU A 175 -0.90 -7.98 6.47
N ASN A 176 -0.04 -7.54 5.56
CA ASN A 176 -0.30 -7.61 4.12
C ASN A 176 -0.24 -9.06 3.59
N GLY A 177 0.73 -9.87 4.03
CA GLY A 177 0.86 -11.27 3.65
C GLY A 177 -0.36 -12.09 4.08
N MET A 178 -0.85 -11.92 5.31
CA MET A 178 -2.07 -12.57 5.79
C MET A 178 -3.31 -12.10 5.03
N ALA A 179 -3.45 -10.80 4.80
CA ALA A 179 -4.57 -10.25 4.04
C ALA A 179 -4.61 -10.85 2.62
N LEU A 180 -3.47 -10.92 1.93
CA LEU A 180 -3.39 -11.51 0.59
C LEU A 180 -3.61 -13.02 0.61
N ALA A 181 -3.14 -13.74 1.64
CA ALA A 181 -3.42 -15.17 1.79
C ALA A 181 -4.93 -15.44 1.94
N ILE A 182 -5.60 -14.68 2.80
CA ILE A 182 -7.05 -14.79 2.99
C ILE A 182 -7.79 -14.46 1.69
N LEU A 183 -7.42 -13.38 1.03
CA LEU A 183 -8.07 -12.96 -0.22
C LEU A 183 -7.83 -13.98 -1.34
N ALA A 184 -6.62 -14.48 -1.52
CA ALA A 184 -6.30 -15.45 -2.57
C ALA A 184 -7.03 -16.78 -2.40
N VAL A 185 -7.32 -17.19 -1.16
CA VAL A 185 -8.02 -18.45 -0.87
C VAL A 185 -9.54 -18.30 -0.91
N PHE A 186 -10.07 -17.24 -0.29
CA PHE A 186 -11.51 -17.10 -0.09
C PHE A 186 -12.20 -16.19 -1.11
N ARG A 187 -11.49 -15.21 -1.68
CA ARG A 187 -12.04 -14.20 -2.60
C ARG A 187 -11.02 -13.77 -3.65
N PRO A 188 -10.48 -14.69 -4.45
CA PRO A 188 -9.48 -14.37 -5.47
C PRO A 188 -9.99 -13.33 -6.48
N GLU A 189 -11.31 -13.28 -6.73
CA GLU A 189 -11.96 -12.30 -7.61
C GLU A 189 -11.83 -10.85 -7.14
N TRP A 190 -11.45 -10.62 -5.88
CA TRP A 190 -11.19 -9.29 -5.33
C TRP A 190 -9.75 -8.81 -5.54
N LEU A 191 -8.87 -9.72 -5.96
CA LEU A 191 -7.49 -9.40 -6.28
C LEU A 191 -7.35 -9.16 -7.79
N ARG A 192 -7.15 -7.91 -8.17
CA ARG A 192 -7.00 -7.55 -9.58
C ARG A 192 -5.79 -8.18 -10.25
N VAL A 193 -4.71 -8.37 -9.51
CA VAL A 193 -3.42 -8.86 -10.00
C VAL A 193 -3.28 -10.38 -9.90
N PHE A 194 -4.25 -11.06 -9.31
CA PHE A 194 -4.24 -12.50 -9.12
C PHE A 194 -5.09 -13.19 -10.19
N SER A 195 -4.59 -14.29 -10.74
CA SER A 195 -5.29 -15.15 -11.68
C SER A 195 -5.10 -16.60 -11.26
N ASP A 196 -6.20 -17.30 -11.02
CA ASP A 196 -6.18 -18.74 -10.70
C ASP A 196 -5.42 -19.54 -11.75
N ARG A 197 -5.57 -19.16 -13.02
CA ARG A 197 -4.87 -19.81 -14.13
C ARG A 197 -3.36 -19.69 -14.00
N ASP A 198 -2.84 -18.53 -13.59
CA ASP A 198 -1.41 -18.28 -13.52
C ASP A 198 -0.78 -18.85 -12.25
N TYR A 199 -1.50 -18.82 -11.12
CA TYR A 199 -0.95 -19.16 -9.80
C TYR A 199 -1.32 -20.54 -9.28
N LEU A 200 -2.43 -21.17 -9.76
CA LEU A 200 -2.91 -22.46 -9.29
C LEU A 200 -2.79 -23.56 -10.36
N TYR A 201 -3.10 -23.26 -11.63
CA TYR A 201 -3.21 -24.28 -12.67
C TYR A 201 -1.95 -24.47 -13.53
N ASN A 202 -0.97 -23.59 -13.41
CA ASN A 202 0.26 -23.66 -14.24
C ASN A 202 1.16 -24.87 -13.90
N HIS A 203 0.88 -25.62 -12.82
CA HIS A 203 1.63 -26.83 -12.42
C HIS A 203 1.10 -28.14 -13.01
N TYR A 204 0.00 -28.13 -13.74
CA TYR A 204 -0.62 -29.33 -14.30
C TYR A 204 -0.26 -29.64 -15.78
N HIS A 205 0.67 -28.86 -16.37
CA HIS A 205 1.08 -28.99 -17.76
C HIS A 205 2.58 -29.30 -17.93
N HIS A 206 3.13 -30.16 -17.06
CA HIS A 206 4.43 -30.81 -17.28
C HIS A 206 4.30 -32.34 -17.11
#